data_5469f964a8c52e0a6135be56f1139e84
#
_entry.id   5469f964a8c52e0a6135be56f1139e84
#
_cell.length_a   1.000
_cell.length_b   1.000
_cell.length_c   1.000
_cell.angle_alpha   90.00
_cell.angle_beta   90.00
_cell.angle_gamma   90.00
#
_symmetry.space_group_name_H-M   'P 1'
#
loop_
_entity.id
_entity.type
_entity.pdbx_description
1 polymer ?
#
loop_
_entity_poly.entity_id
_entity_poly.type
_entity_poly.pdbx_seq_one_letter_code
_entity_poly.pdbx_strand_id
1 'polypeptide(L)'
;IRLYKGEDIGIRVPAIIDKELFDRVQIQVGKNKCAPARNKPLNDQYLLTTKLFCAQCGSTMSGISGISKNGSKYQYYSCTNRSNKKGCTKHYIGKEVLETAVVDTVKKVLLANNIHELAKAVVKCCNDAQDNGNLLKLESELREVNKGINNLLDLIEAGRNSQAMANRLEQREQQRKLLEQNIAKEKVLHRIPTEDEVIFFFNNFIQGNIDSLEYNRYLIDILVNSIYLSDEEDGTQKMTVLLNTQNGQETVTLNDLTQCSSNVHMVHHRGLEPRTH
;
A
#
# COMPACT_ATOMS: atom_id res chain seq x y z
N ILE A 1 8.48 15.07 -25.47
CA ILE A 1 9.10 14.59 -26.74
C ILE A 1 8.43 13.27 -27.07
N ARG A 2 7.90 13.15 -28.29
CA ARG A 2 7.27 11.89 -28.75
C ARG A 2 8.29 11.11 -29.58
N LEU A 3 8.59 9.90 -29.16
CA LEU A 3 9.51 9.02 -29.89
C LEU A 3 8.71 8.06 -30.78
N TYR A 4 9.14 7.90 -32.03
CA TYR A 4 8.66 6.86 -32.93
C TYR A 4 9.82 5.93 -33.26
N LYS A 5 9.70 4.65 -32.93
CA LYS A 5 10.78 3.64 -33.07
C LYS A 5 12.11 4.04 -32.40
N GLY A 6 12.06 4.87 -31.34
CA GLY A 6 13.24 5.35 -30.64
C GLY A 6 13.84 6.66 -31.15
N GLU A 7 13.33 7.22 -32.26
CA GLU A 7 13.79 8.49 -32.83
C GLU A 7 12.88 9.64 -32.39
N ASP A 8 13.49 10.81 -32.10
CA ASP A 8 12.75 12.03 -31.77
C ASP A 8 12.11 12.61 -33.05
N ILE A 9 10.79 12.61 -33.10
CA ILE A 9 10.03 13.18 -34.23
C ILE A 9 9.83 14.68 -34.14
N GLY A 10 10.51 15.36 -33.19
CA GLY A 10 10.52 16.84 -33.08
C GLY A 10 9.20 17.46 -32.62
N ILE A 11 8.16 16.66 -32.32
CA ILE A 11 6.87 17.17 -31.82
C ILE A 11 7.01 17.44 -30.31
N ARG A 12 6.99 18.71 -29.93
CA ARG A 12 6.95 19.14 -28.54
C ARG A 12 5.50 19.21 -28.08
N VAL A 13 5.14 18.33 -27.15
CA VAL A 13 3.85 18.37 -26.46
C VAL A 13 4.04 19.08 -25.12
N PRO A 14 3.20 20.07 -24.76
CA PRO A 14 3.30 20.71 -23.46
C PRO A 14 3.07 19.67 -22.35
N ALA A 15 3.80 19.82 -21.25
CA ALA A 15 3.62 18.96 -20.08
C ALA A 15 2.24 19.24 -19.47
N ILE A 16 1.46 18.17 -19.23
CA ILE A 16 0.12 18.24 -18.62
C ILE A 16 0.26 18.16 -17.08
N ILE A 17 1.33 17.54 -16.61
CA ILE A 17 1.63 17.37 -15.17
C ILE A 17 3.05 17.84 -14.88
N ASP A 18 3.30 18.29 -13.67
CA ASP A 18 4.62 18.70 -13.22
C ASP A 18 5.61 17.52 -13.25
N LYS A 19 6.88 17.84 -13.54
CA LYS A 19 7.94 16.84 -13.59
C LYS A 19 8.10 16.10 -12.26
N GLU A 20 7.99 16.81 -11.15
CA GLU A 20 8.11 16.25 -9.81
C GLU A 20 7.01 15.20 -9.52
N LEU A 21 5.77 15.52 -9.87
CA LEU A 21 4.66 14.58 -9.75
C LEU A 21 4.87 13.36 -10.66
N PHE A 22 5.33 13.58 -11.89
CA PHE A 22 5.64 12.48 -12.81
C PHE A 22 6.71 11.56 -12.25
N ASP A 23 7.82 12.12 -11.73
CA ASP A 23 8.92 11.33 -11.18
C ASP A 23 8.49 10.54 -9.94
N ARG A 24 7.69 11.12 -9.04
CA ARG A 24 7.07 10.43 -7.90
C ARG A 24 6.21 9.25 -8.36
N VAL A 25 5.36 9.46 -9.36
CA VAL A 25 4.52 8.40 -9.94
C VAL A 25 5.38 7.32 -10.58
N GLN A 26 6.47 7.66 -11.30
CA GLN A 26 7.38 6.66 -11.89
C GLN A 26 8.06 5.80 -10.83
N ILE A 27 8.48 6.39 -9.72
CA ILE A 27 9.03 5.66 -8.55
C ILE A 27 7.98 4.67 -8.02
N GLN A 28 6.74 5.11 -7.86
CA GLN A 28 5.65 4.24 -7.37
C GLN A 28 5.30 3.14 -8.37
N VAL A 29 5.21 3.45 -9.66
CA VAL A 29 5.02 2.46 -10.73
C VAL A 29 6.17 1.45 -10.75
N GLY A 30 7.42 1.91 -10.53
CA GLY A 30 8.58 1.04 -10.40
C GLY A 30 8.46 0.05 -9.24
N LYS A 31 7.97 0.50 -8.08
CA LYS A 31 7.67 -0.35 -6.91
C LYS A 31 6.54 -1.34 -7.19
N ASN A 32 5.55 -0.95 -7.98
CA ASN A 32 4.36 -1.75 -8.29
C ASN A 32 4.51 -2.65 -9.53
N LYS A 33 5.67 -2.68 -10.18
CA LYS A 33 5.95 -3.51 -11.38
C LYS A 33 5.96 -5.02 -11.13
N CYS A 34 5.49 -5.49 -9.98
CA CYS A 34 5.25 -6.91 -9.77
C CYS A 34 4.07 -7.36 -10.64
N ALA A 35 4.26 -8.44 -11.40
CA ALA A 35 3.23 -9.01 -12.24
C ALA A 35 1.93 -9.25 -11.44
N PRO A 36 0.75 -8.91 -11.97
CA PRO A 36 -0.50 -9.13 -11.28
C PRO A 36 -0.61 -10.59 -10.89
N ALA A 37 -0.97 -10.85 -9.64
CA ALA A 37 -1.22 -12.20 -9.17
C ALA A 37 -2.32 -12.81 -10.04
N ARG A 38 -2.05 -13.96 -10.68
CA ARG A 38 -3.08 -14.73 -11.37
C ARG A 38 -4.20 -15.02 -10.38
N ASN A 39 -5.46 -14.96 -10.83
CA ASN A 39 -6.63 -15.35 -10.03
C ASN A 39 -6.51 -16.84 -9.65
N LYS A 40 -5.78 -17.12 -8.58
CA LYS A 40 -5.67 -18.45 -7.98
C LYS A 40 -6.71 -18.60 -6.89
N PRO A 41 -7.21 -19.82 -6.63
CA PRO A 41 -8.06 -20.08 -5.47
C PRO A 41 -7.39 -19.56 -4.19
N LEU A 42 -8.18 -19.06 -3.23
CA LEU A 42 -7.68 -18.44 -2.00
C LEU A 42 -6.67 -19.33 -1.25
N ASN A 43 -6.91 -20.63 -1.21
CA ASN A 43 -6.04 -21.61 -0.54
C ASN A 43 -4.66 -21.78 -1.19
N ASP A 44 -4.48 -21.36 -2.44
CA ASP A 44 -3.22 -21.43 -3.18
C ASP A 44 -2.50 -20.08 -3.25
N GLN A 45 -3.05 -19.06 -2.63
CA GLN A 45 -2.47 -17.73 -2.63
C GLN A 45 -1.32 -17.64 -1.63
N TYR A 46 -0.27 -16.95 -2.04
CA TYR A 46 0.86 -16.60 -1.20
C TYR A 46 0.64 -15.18 -0.68
N LEU A 47 0.41 -15.04 0.64
CA LEU A 47 0.02 -13.77 1.27
C LEU A 47 1.10 -12.69 1.15
N LEU A 48 2.38 -13.09 1.13
CA LEU A 48 3.52 -12.16 1.15
C LEU A 48 4.03 -11.81 -0.26
N THR A 49 3.33 -12.24 -1.31
CA THR A 49 3.70 -11.89 -2.69
C THR A 49 3.75 -10.37 -2.83
N THR A 50 4.79 -9.84 -3.47
CA THR A 50 5.09 -8.42 -3.67
C THR A 50 5.72 -7.69 -2.48
N LYS A 51 5.62 -8.20 -1.26
CA LYS A 51 6.18 -7.58 -0.05
C LYS A 51 7.43 -8.26 0.49
N LEU A 52 7.80 -9.43 -0.06
CA LEU A 52 8.90 -10.26 0.42
C LEU A 52 10.15 -10.10 -0.45
N PHE A 53 11.27 -9.79 0.21
CA PHE A 53 12.56 -9.52 -0.42
C PHE A 53 13.68 -10.36 0.20
N CYS A 54 14.63 -10.75 -0.62
CA CYS A 54 15.85 -11.41 -0.19
C CYS A 54 16.86 -10.37 0.32
N ALA A 55 17.27 -10.46 1.58
CA ALA A 55 18.25 -9.53 2.15
C ALA A 55 19.66 -9.71 1.55
N GLN A 56 20.00 -10.91 1.01
CA GLN A 56 21.31 -11.16 0.40
C GLN A 56 21.50 -10.49 -0.96
N CYS A 57 20.44 -10.42 -1.79
CA CYS A 57 20.56 -9.90 -3.16
C CYS A 57 19.54 -8.83 -3.54
N GLY A 58 18.70 -8.38 -2.62
CA GLY A 58 17.67 -7.35 -2.83
C GLY A 58 16.51 -7.77 -3.75
N SER A 59 16.55 -8.97 -4.33
CA SER A 59 15.52 -9.43 -5.27
C SER A 59 14.25 -9.84 -4.55
N THR A 60 13.10 -9.73 -5.23
CA THR A 60 11.82 -10.21 -4.71
C THR A 60 11.85 -11.73 -4.50
N MET A 61 11.06 -12.20 -3.54
CA MET A 61 10.85 -13.63 -3.33
C MET A 61 9.43 -13.99 -3.78
N SER A 62 9.30 -15.11 -4.47
CA SER A 62 8.05 -15.60 -5.04
C SER A 62 7.66 -16.96 -4.47
N GLY A 63 6.36 -17.20 -4.42
CA GLY A 63 5.83 -18.50 -4.03
C GLY A 63 6.06 -19.57 -5.09
N ILE A 64 6.55 -20.72 -4.67
CA ILE A 64 6.70 -21.92 -5.47
C ILE A 64 5.97 -23.08 -4.80
N SER A 65 5.43 -24.00 -5.60
CA SER A 65 4.79 -25.21 -5.10
C SER A 65 5.34 -26.42 -5.82
N GLY A 66 5.47 -27.53 -5.08
CA GLY A 66 5.86 -28.84 -5.61
C GLY A 66 4.92 -29.91 -5.08
N ILE A 67 4.80 -31.02 -5.82
CA ILE A 67 4.05 -32.18 -5.41
C ILE A 67 5.06 -33.31 -5.21
N SER A 68 5.04 -33.97 -4.04
CA SER A 68 5.88 -35.13 -3.78
C SER A 68 5.35 -36.37 -4.51
N LYS A 69 6.17 -37.42 -4.54
CA LYS A 69 5.76 -38.74 -5.10
C LYS A 69 4.49 -39.28 -4.41
N ASN A 70 4.25 -38.93 -3.18
CA ASN A 70 3.09 -39.38 -2.40
C ASN A 70 1.85 -38.47 -2.59
N GLY A 71 1.87 -37.53 -3.54
CA GLY A 71 0.77 -36.60 -3.80
C GLY A 71 0.68 -35.41 -2.85
N SER A 72 1.54 -35.33 -1.82
CA SER A 72 1.53 -34.20 -0.88
C SER A 72 2.04 -32.93 -1.56
N LYS A 73 1.30 -31.82 -1.37
CA LYS A 73 1.64 -30.51 -1.91
C LYS A 73 2.49 -29.74 -0.91
N TYR A 74 3.65 -29.27 -1.35
CA TYR A 74 4.55 -28.44 -0.58
C TYR A 74 4.60 -27.04 -1.17
N GLN A 75 4.55 -26.04 -0.31
CA GLN A 75 4.55 -24.63 -0.69
C GLN A 75 5.69 -23.90 0.01
N TYR A 76 6.49 -23.16 -0.77
CA TYR A 76 7.66 -22.45 -0.29
C TYR A 76 7.74 -21.06 -0.91
N TYR A 77 8.47 -20.16 -0.24
CA TYR A 77 8.97 -18.93 -0.85
C TYR A 77 10.40 -19.10 -1.30
N SER A 78 10.72 -18.62 -2.48
CA SER A 78 12.04 -18.68 -3.10
C SER A 78 12.47 -17.33 -3.63
N CYS A 79 13.76 -17.02 -3.47
CA CYS A 79 14.36 -15.86 -4.12
C CYS A 79 14.32 -16.00 -5.64
N THR A 80 13.85 -14.97 -6.34
CA THR A 80 13.74 -14.97 -7.81
C THR A 80 15.11 -15.12 -8.47
N ASN A 81 16.17 -14.51 -7.91
CA ASN A 81 17.53 -14.67 -8.44
C ASN A 81 18.08 -16.09 -8.24
N ARG A 82 17.71 -16.76 -7.14
CA ARG A 82 18.06 -18.19 -6.97
C ARG A 82 17.32 -19.06 -7.96
N SER A 83 16.00 -18.88 -8.10
CA SER A 83 15.19 -19.66 -9.04
C SER A 83 15.65 -19.50 -10.48
N ASN A 84 16.14 -18.31 -10.84
CA ASN A 84 16.67 -18.00 -12.17
C ASN A 84 18.18 -18.29 -12.32
N LYS A 85 18.81 -18.97 -11.35
CA LYS A 85 20.25 -19.28 -11.34
C LYS A 85 21.17 -18.06 -11.49
N LYS A 86 20.77 -16.92 -10.92
CA LYS A 86 21.54 -15.65 -10.96
C LYS A 86 22.46 -15.46 -9.74
N GLY A 87 23.01 -16.54 -9.17
CA GLY A 87 24.06 -16.50 -8.15
C GLY A 87 23.60 -16.27 -6.71
N CYS A 88 22.30 -16.20 -6.40
CA CYS A 88 21.83 -16.13 -5.03
C CYS A 88 21.73 -17.53 -4.39
N THR A 89 22.21 -17.64 -3.13
CA THR A 89 22.24 -18.90 -2.37
C THR A 89 21.14 -19.01 -1.32
N LYS A 90 20.28 -17.99 -1.16
CA LYS A 90 19.20 -17.91 -0.17
C LYS A 90 18.36 -19.20 -0.13
N HIS A 91 18.23 -19.81 1.05
CA HIS A 91 17.46 -21.03 1.23
C HIS A 91 15.96 -20.80 1.05
N TYR A 92 15.25 -21.85 0.65
CA TYR A 92 13.79 -21.85 0.61
C TYR A 92 13.22 -21.79 2.02
N ILE A 93 12.06 -21.16 2.17
CA ILE A 93 11.33 -21.15 3.44
C ILE A 93 9.89 -21.62 3.23
N GLY A 94 9.39 -22.44 4.15
CA GLY A 94 8.02 -22.92 4.11
C GLY A 94 7.01 -21.77 4.15
N LYS A 95 5.99 -21.83 3.29
CA LYS A 95 4.93 -20.81 3.21
C LYS A 95 4.25 -20.60 4.56
N GLU A 96 3.76 -21.70 5.15
CA GLU A 96 2.98 -21.66 6.38
C GLU A 96 3.78 -21.09 7.54
N VAL A 97 5.04 -21.54 7.71
CA VAL A 97 5.93 -21.06 8.77
C VAL A 97 6.16 -19.56 8.65
N LEU A 98 6.45 -19.08 7.45
CA LEU A 98 6.74 -17.66 7.24
C LEU A 98 5.49 -16.79 7.39
N GLU A 99 4.37 -17.19 6.80
CA GLU A 99 3.13 -16.42 6.87
C GLU A 99 2.62 -16.31 8.31
N THR A 100 2.66 -17.40 9.07
CA THR A 100 2.32 -17.40 10.52
C THR A 100 3.26 -16.48 11.30
N ALA A 101 4.57 -16.57 11.07
CA ALA A 101 5.55 -15.74 11.72
C ALA A 101 5.33 -14.24 11.49
N VAL A 102 4.99 -13.86 10.25
CA VAL A 102 4.68 -12.46 9.92
C VAL A 102 3.41 -12.00 10.62
N VAL A 103 2.34 -12.80 10.57
CA VAL A 103 1.07 -12.47 11.21
C VAL A 103 1.24 -12.32 12.73
N ASP A 104 1.97 -13.24 13.37
CA ASP A 104 2.24 -13.18 14.81
C ASP A 104 3.09 -11.96 15.18
N THR A 105 4.09 -11.61 14.37
CA THR A 105 4.90 -10.41 14.57
C THR A 105 4.05 -9.15 14.51
N VAL A 106 3.20 -9.03 13.49
CA VAL A 106 2.30 -7.89 13.34
C VAL A 106 1.32 -7.80 14.50
N LYS A 107 0.77 -8.92 14.97
CA LYS A 107 -0.10 -8.97 16.16
C LYS A 107 0.61 -8.54 17.42
N LYS A 108 1.83 -9.03 17.66
CA LYS A 108 2.63 -8.61 18.82
C LYS A 108 2.84 -7.09 18.85
N VAL A 109 3.12 -6.49 17.70
CA VAL A 109 3.28 -5.03 17.58
C VAL A 109 1.97 -4.30 17.90
N LEU A 110 0.83 -4.81 17.45
CA LEU A 110 -0.48 -4.24 17.76
C LEU A 110 -0.85 -4.38 19.24
N LEU A 111 -0.48 -5.49 19.87
CA LEU A 111 -0.81 -5.78 21.28
C LEU A 111 0.14 -5.09 22.28
N ALA A 112 1.38 -4.79 21.88
CA ALA A 112 2.43 -4.25 22.74
C ALA A 112 2.23 -2.77 23.10
N ASN A 113 1.13 -2.39 23.73
CA ASN A 113 0.82 -1.06 24.30
C ASN A 113 1.06 0.16 23.37
N ASN A 114 1.38 -0.06 22.11
CA ASN A 114 1.76 0.98 21.14
C ASN A 114 0.58 1.44 20.27
N ILE A 115 -0.66 1.00 20.56
CA ILE A 115 -1.83 1.37 19.75
C ILE A 115 -2.00 2.90 19.72
N HIS A 116 -1.80 3.57 20.85
CA HIS A 116 -1.89 5.03 20.93
C HIS A 116 -0.78 5.73 20.14
N GLU A 117 0.46 5.25 20.24
CA GLU A 117 1.58 5.80 19.47
C GLU A 117 1.41 5.51 17.97
N LEU A 118 0.95 4.31 17.63
CA LEU A 118 0.63 3.92 16.27
C LEU A 118 -0.50 4.78 15.69
N ALA A 119 -1.55 5.03 16.47
CA ALA A 119 -2.65 5.91 16.06
C ALA A 119 -2.17 7.35 15.80
N LYS A 120 -1.34 7.90 16.69
CA LYS A 120 -0.72 9.21 16.51
C LYS A 120 0.14 9.27 15.25
N ALA A 121 0.95 8.22 15.00
CA ALA A 121 1.79 8.14 13.81
C ALA A 121 0.95 8.08 12.52
N VAL A 122 -0.14 7.31 12.51
CA VAL A 122 -1.08 7.23 11.37
C VAL A 122 -1.73 8.58 11.12
N VAL A 123 -2.27 9.23 12.16
CA VAL A 123 -2.90 10.56 12.03
C VAL A 123 -1.89 11.59 11.53
N LYS A 124 -0.66 11.55 12.04
CA LYS A 124 0.42 12.42 11.56
C LYS A 124 0.74 12.16 10.09
N CYS A 125 0.90 10.90 9.67
CA CYS A 125 1.12 10.56 8.26
C CYS A 125 -0.02 11.04 7.36
N CYS A 126 -1.28 10.92 7.79
CA CYS A 126 -2.43 11.42 7.06
C CYS A 126 -2.37 12.95 6.92
N ASN A 127 -1.99 13.65 7.99
CA ASN A 127 -1.81 15.12 7.98
C ASN A 127 -0.68 15.53 7.03
N ASP A 128 0.47 14.85 7.09
CA ASP A 128 1.66 15.16 6.28
C ASP A 128 1.44 14.81 4.78
N ALA A 129 0.61 13.82 4.50
CA ALA A 129 0.25 13.40 3.14
C ALA A 129 -0.90 14.21 2.53
N GLN A 130 -1.55 15.08 3.31
CA GLN A 130 -2.70 15.84 2.86
C GLN A 130 -2.28 16.93 1.87
N ASP A 131 -2.56 16.70 0.60
CA ASP A 131 -2.45 17.70 -0.45
C ASP A 131 -3.74 18.54 -0.50
N ASN A 132 -3.75 19.64 0.23
CA ASN A 132 -4.89 20.57 0.28
C ASN A 132 -4.97 21.48 -0.95
N GLY A 133 -4.09 21.32 -1.95
CA GLY A 133 -4.00 22.23 -3.11
C GLY A 133 -5.31 22.35 -3.86
N ASN A 134 -6.02 21.25 -4.08
CA ASN A 134 -7.31 21.24 -4.79
C ASN A 134 -8.42 21.91 -3.96
N LEU A 135 -8.47 21.63 -2.66
CA LEU A 135 -9.44 22.24 -1.75
C LEU A 135 -9.26 23.77 -1.67
N LEU A 136 -8.02 24.25 -1.51
CA LEU A 136 -7.69 25.68 -1.47
C LEU A 136 -8.06 26.37 -2.78
N LYS A 137 -7.88 25.71 -3.92
CA LYS A 137 -8.30 26.22 -5.23
C LYS A 137 -9.81 26.37 -5.32
N LEU A 138 -10.57 25.32 -4.98
CA LEU A 138 -12.03 25.36 -4.97
C LEU A 138 -12.59 26.43 -4.02
N GLU A 139 -12.00 26.58 -2.84
CA GLU A 139 -12.40 27.62 -1.87
C GLU A 139 -12.05 29.03 -2.37
N SER A 140 -10.97 29.19 -3.13
CA SER A 140 -10.63 30.46 -3.78
C SER A 140 -11.63 30.78 -4.88
N GLU A 141 -11.99 29.83 -5.74
CA GLU A 141 -12.98 29.99 -6.78
C GLU A 141 -14.36 30.35 -6.19
N LEU A 142 -14.75 29.70 -5.10
CA LEU A 142 -16.01 30.02 -4.39
C LEU A 142 -16.01 31.45 -3.88
N ARG A 143 -14.90 31.96 -3.31
CA ARG A 143 -14.77 33.35 -2.87
C ARG A 143 -14.95 34.32 -4.03
N GLU A 144 -14.36 34.06 -5.18
CA GLU A 144 -14.51 34.91 -6.39
C GLU A 144 -15.96 34.91 -6.92
N VAL A 145 -16.62 33.76 -6.92
CA VAL A 145 -18.03 33.67 -7.32
C VAL A 145 -18.92 34.46 -6.37
N ASN A 146 -18.74 34.33 -5.05
CA ASN A 146 -19.49 35.05 -4.06
C ASN A 146 -19.29 36.57 -4.17
N LYS A 147 -18.06 37.02 -4.41
CA LYS A 147 -17.76 38.43 -4.69
C LYS A 147 -18.50 38.93 -5.93
N GLY A 148 -18.55 38.13 -6.98
CA GLY A 148 -19.30 38.45 -8.20
C GLY A 148 -20.81 38.52 -7.97
N ILE A 149 -21.38 37.65 -7.13
CA ILE A 149 -22.79 37.68 -6.72
C ILE A 149 -23.10 38.97 -5.95
N ASN A 150 -22.28 39.29 -4.93
CA ASN A 150 -22.49 40.51 -4.12
C ASN A 150 -22.44 41.75 -5.00
N ASN A 151 -21.47 41.88 -5.90
CA ASN A 151 -21.39 43.01 -6.82
C ASN A 151 -22.64 43.17 -7.70
N LEU A 152 -23.23 42.01 -8.15
CA LEU A 152 -24.49 42.08 -8.92
C LEU A 152 -25.68 42.49 -8.06
N LEU A 153 -25.74 42.04 -6.81
CA LEU A 153 -26.79 42.43 -5.85
C LEU A 153 -26.72 43.94 -5.54
N ASP A 154 -25.52 44.47 -5.28
CA ASP A 154 -25.29 45.88 -5.05
C ASP A 154 -25.79 46.77 -6.21
N LEU A 155 -25.56 46.30 -7.47
CA LEU A 155 -26.05 47.01 -8.66
C LEU A 155 -27.57 46.96 -8.79
N ILE A 156 -28.19 45.83 -8.43
CA ILE A 156 -29.64 45.67 -8.43
C ILE A 156 -30.28 46.56 -7.35
N GLU A 157 -29.70 46.62 -6.14
CA GLU A 157 -30.15 47.49 -5.04
C GLU A 157 -30.01 48.98 -5.40
N ALA A 158 -28.98 49.31 -6.21
CA ALA A 158 -28.81 50.67 -6.72
C ALA A 158 -29.79 51.03 -7.87
N GLY A 159 -30.82 50.19 -8.11
CA GLY A 159 -31.84 50.41 -9.10
C GLY A 159 -31.43 50.10 -10.55
N ARG A 160 -30.25 49.54 -10.77
CA ARG A 160 -29.79 49.11 -12.10
C ARG A 160 -30.17 47.63 -12.30
N ASN A 161 -31.35 47.42 -12.85
CA ASN A 161 -31.88 46.09 -13.03
C ASN A 161 -32.15 45.83 -14.52
N SER A 162 -31.66 44.67 -15.03
CA SER A 162 -31.91 44.20 -16.38
C SER A 162 -32.06 42.69 -16.38
N GLN A 163 -32.78 42.16 -17.40
CA GLN A 163 -32.93 40.71 -17.60
C GLN A 163 -31.57 40.00 -17.70
N ALA A 164 -30.60 40.67 -18.34
CA ALA A 164 -29.24 40.09 -18.47
C ALA A 164 -28.54 39.96 -17.10
N MET A 165 -28.76 40.87 -16.15
CA MET A 165 -28.23 40.78 -14.79
C MET A 165 -28.90 39.68 -13.98
N ALA A 166 -30.20 39.50 -14.09
CA ALA A 166 -30.94 38.41 -13.47
C ALA A 166 -30.42 37.03 -13.97
N ASN A 167 -30.27 36.86 -15.28
CA ASN A 167 -29.72 35.63 -15.87
C ASN A 167 -28.29 35.35 -15.40
N ARG A 168 -27.46 36.40 -15.26
CA ARG A 168 -26.07 36.28 -14.78
C ARG A 168 -26.01 35.95 -13.31
N LEU A 169 -26.89 36.46 -12.50
CA LEU A 169 -27.02 36.14 -11.09
C LEU A 169 -27.38 34.66 -10.91
N GLU A 170 -28.38 34.18 -11.64
CA GLU A 170 -28.79 32.76 -11.63
C GLU A 170 -27.64 31.85 -12.02
N GLN A 171 -26.89 32.16 -13.09
CA GLN A 171 -25.71 31.40 -13.50
C GLN A 171 -24.65 31.34 -12.40
N ARG A 172 -24.39 32.47 -11.71
CA ARG A 172 -23.42 32.52 -10.61
C ARG A 172 -23.90 31.75 -9.38
N GLU A 173 -25.18 31.76 -9.09
CA GLU A 173 -25.74 30.94 -7.99
C GLU A 173 -25.67 29.45 -8.27
N GLN A 174 -25.91 29.02 -9.51
CA GLN A 174 -25.71 27.64 -9.94
C GLN A 174 -24.24 27.23 -9.83
N GLN A 175 -23.30 28.09 -10.24
CA GLN A 175 -21.86 27.87 -10.10
C GLN A 175 -21.45 27.75 -8.64
N ARG A 176 -21.96 28.62 -7.76
CA ARG A 176 -21.73 28.55 -6.30
C ARG A 176 -22.15 27.21 -5.72
N LYS A 177 -23.38 26.77 -6.03
CA LYS A 177 -23.92 25.49 -5.55
C LYS A 177 -23.06 24.29 -6.00
N LEU A 178 -22.58 24.31 -7.24
CA LEU A 178 -21.69 23.27 -7.75
C LEU A 178 -20.33 23.25 -7.00
N LEU A 179 -19.74 24.43 -6.78
CA LEU A 179 -18.49 24.55 -6.03
C LEU A 179 -18.64 24.09 -4.58
N GLU A 180 -19.73 24.45 -3.90
CA GLU A 180 -20.05 24.00 -2.54
C GLU A 180 -20.17 22.46 -2.47
N GLN A 181 -20.82 21.84 -3.45
CA GLN A 181 -20.90 20.39 -3.56
C GLN A 181 -19.53 19.73 -3.78
N ASN A 182 -18.70 20.33 -4.62
CA ASN A 182 -17.34 19.80 -4.88
C ASN A 182 -16.45 19.96 -3.64
N ILE A 183 -16.52 21.08 -2.94
CA ILE A 183 -15.82 21.30 -1.67
C ILE A 183 -16.28 20.29 -0.60
N ALA A 184 -17.58 20.05 -0.50
CA ALA A 184 -18.11 19.06 0.44
C ALA A 184 -17.61 17.64 0.12
N LYS A 185 -17.59 17.26 -1.16
CA LYS A 185 -17.03 15.96 -1.61
C LYS A 185 -15.53 15.85 -1.28
N GLU A 186 -14.76 16.91 -1.58
CA GLU A 186 -13.33 16.93 -1.31
C GLU A 186 -13.03 16.83 0.18
N LYS A 187 -13.77 17.54 1.04
CA LYS A 187 -13.65 17.44 2.51
C LYS A 187 -13.96 16.04 3.05
N VAL A 188 -14.90 15.32 2.44
CA VAL A 188 -15.21 13.94 2.83
C VAL A 188 -14.11 12.98 2.37
N LEU A 189 -13.60 13.14 1.15
CA LEU A 189 -12.54 12.27 0.58
C LEU A 189 -11.21 12.43 1.31
N HIS A 190 -10.92 13.63 1.82
CA HIS A 190 -9.66 13.95 2.52
C HIS A 190 -9.85 14.12 4.03
N ARG A 191 -10.91 13.50 4.60
CA ARG A 191 -11.10 13.52 6.05
C ARG A 191 -9.97 12.75 6.72
N ILE A 192 -9.29 13.43 7.64
CA ILE A 192 -8.29 12.80 8.50
C ILE A 192 -9.03 12.07 9.63
N PRO A 193 -8.76 10.79 9.87
CA PRO A 193 -9.34 10.08 10.99
C PRO A 193 -8.82 10.66 12.31
N THR A 194 -9.63 10.63 13.35
CA THR A 194 -9.20 10.98 14.71
C THR A 194 -8.38 9.84 15.32
N GLU A 195 -7.57 10.13 16.35
CA GLU A 195 -6.82 9.10 17.06
C GLU A 195 -7.76 8.01 17.61
N ASP A 196 -8.91 8.37 18.15
CA ASP A 196 -9.90 7.43 18.70
C ASP A 196 -10.50 6.52 17.59
N GLU A 197 -10.77 7.06 16.40
CA GLU A 197 -11.24 6.27 15.27
C GLU A 197 -10.19 5.26 14.81
N VAL A 198 -8.92 5.65 14.80
CA VAL A 198 -7.80 4.75 14.46
C VAL A 198 -7.62 3.67 15.54
N ILE A 199 -7.71 4.04 16.82
CA ILE A 199 -7.66 3.09 17.94
C ILE A 199 -8.82 2.10 17.88
N PHE A 200 -10.04 2.59 17.62
CA PHE A 200 -11.20 1.73 17.46
C PHE A 200 -11.03 0.74 16.30
N PHE A 201 -10.50 1.21 15.18
CA PHE A 201 -10.20 0.38 14.03
C PHE A 201 -9.18 -0.72 14.39
N PHE A 202 -8.06 -0.38 15.03
CA PHE A 202 -7.06 -1.36 15.46
C PHE A 202 -7.59 -2.35 16.48
N ASN A 203 -8.39 -1.93 17.43
CA ASN A 203 -9.01 -2.82 18.41
C ASN A 203 -9.95 -3.84 17.74
N ASN A 204 -10.74 -3.42 16.77
CA ASN A 204 -11.56 -4.34 15.97
C ASN A 204 -10.71 -5.30 15.13
N PHE A 205 -9.54 -4.84 14.67
CA PHE A 205 -8.57 -5.67 13.96
C PHE A 205 -7.97 -6.75 14.86
N ILE A 206 -7.63 -6.44 16.10
CA ILE A 206 -7.06 -7.40 17.07
C ILE A 206 -8.08 -8.51 17.40
N GLN A 207 -9.37 -8.17 17.44
CA GLN A 207 -10.46 -9.11 17.70
C GLN A 207 -10.88 -9.95 16.49
N GLY A 208 -10.33 -9.71 15.31
CA GLY A 208 -10.66 -10.42 14.08
C GLY A 208 -10.26 -11.89 14.10
N ASN A 209 -10.97 -12.69 13.29
CA ASN A 209 -10.73 -14.15 13.22
C ASN A 209 -9.37 -14.45 12.57
N ILE A 210 -8.44 -14.92 13.38
CA ILE A 210 -7.04 -15.23 13.03
C ILE A 210 -6.94 -16.36 12.00
N ASP A 211 -7.91 -17.25 11.96
CA ASP A 211 -7.92 -18.41 11.07
C ASP A 211 -8.41 -18.06 9.66
N SER A 212 -8.90 -16.83 9.46
CA SER A 212 -9.33 -16.36 8.15
C SER A 212 -8.14 -15.88 7.32
N LEU A 213 -7.90 -16.54 6.18
CA LEU A 213 -6.89 -16.12 5.21
C LEU A 213 -7.14 -14.70 4.67
N GLU A 214 -8.41 -14.32 4.52
CA GLU A 214 -8.80 -12.97 4.09
C GLU A 214 -8.40 -11.92 5.12
N TYR A 215 -8.65 -12.20 6.38
CA TYR A 215 -8.25 -11.32 7.48
C TYR A 215 -6.73 -11.16 7.56
N ASN A 216 -5.97 -12.26 7.49
CA ASN A 216 -4.50 -12.22 7.52
C ASN A 216 -3.93 -11.43 6.34
N ARG A 217 -4.51 -11.60 5.14
CA ARG A 217 -4.14 -10.83 3.96
C ARG A 217 -4.38 -9.34 4.17
N TYR A 218 -5.55 -8.98 4.67
CA TYR A 218 -5.92 -7.59 4.92
C TYR A 218 -4.99 -6.94 5.95
N LEU A 219 -4.65 -7.66 7.01
CA LEU A 219 -3.71 -7.23 8.05
C LEU A 219 -2.31 -6.97 7.48
N ILE A 220 -1.80 -7.89 6.65
CA ILE A 220 -0.50 -7.74 5.99
C ILE A 220 -0.54 -6.57 5.00
N ASP A 221 -1.60 -6.42 4.20
CA ASP A 221 -1.70 -5.37 3.20
C ASP A 221 -1.71 -3.97 3.81
N ILE A 222 -2.34 -3.79 4.95
CA ILE A 222 -2.42 -2.49 5.64
C ILE A 222 -1.15 -2.17 6.43
N LEU A 223 -0.65 -3.12 7.23
CA LEU A 223 0.36 -2.82 8.23
C LEU A 223 1.79 -3.08 7.76
N VAL A 224 2.00 -4.02 6.84
CA VAL A 224 3.34 -4.39 6.39
C VAL A 224 3.71 -3.64 5.11
N ASN A 225 4.84 -2.95 5.14
CA ASN A 225 5.45 -2.33 3.97
C ASN A 225 6.25 -3.36 3.17
N SER A 226 7.26 -3.94 3.80
CA SER A 226 8.17 -4.90 3.19
C SER A 226 8.77 -5.84 4.23
N ILE A 227 9.17 -7.02 3.79
CA ILE A 227 9.77 -8.07 4.61
C ILE A 227 11.08 -8.48 3.96
N TYR A 228 12.14 -8.53 4.75
CA TYR A 228 13.46 -8.96 4.31
C TYR A 228 13.86 -10.25 5.03
N LEU A 229 14.32 -11.23 4.27
CA LEU A 229 14.82 -12.50 4.81
C LEU A 229 16.31 -12.66 4.55
N SER A 230 17.09 -12.91 5.60
CA SER A 230 18.50 -13.32 5.55
C SER A 230 18.66 -14.75 6.06
N ASP A 231 19.72 -15.41 5.58
CA ASP A 231 20.25 -16.62 6.20
C ASP A 231 21.46 -16.21 7.01
N GLU A 232 21.51 -16.60 8.29
CA GLU A 232 22.64 -16.38 9.19
C GLU A 232 23.67 -17.52 9.03
N GLU A 233 24.91 -17.33 9.50
CA GLU A 233 26.00 -18.29 9.37
C GLU A 233 25.75 -19.60 10.14
N ASP A 234 24.96 -19.54 11.18
CA ASP A 234 24.54 -20.68 12.01
C ASP A 234 23.41 -21.53 11.35
N GLY A 235 22.97 -21.15 10.16
CA GLY A 235 21.88 -21.80 9.43
C GLY A 235 20.49 -21.33 9.85
N THR A 236 20.39 -20.37 10.79
CA THR A 236 19.12 -19.76 11.16
C THR A 236 18.63 -18.77 10.10
N GLN A 237 17.32 -18.52 10.04
CA GLN A 237 16.74 -17.54 9.14
C GLN A 237 16.23 -16.36 9.98
N LYS A 238 16.64 -15.16 9.59
CA LYS A 238 16.23 -13.92 10.23
C LYS A 238 15.25 -13.18 9.33
N MET A 239 14.16 -12.75 9.93
CA MET A 239 13.12 -11.98 9.26
C MET A 239 13.09 -10.57 9.83
N THR A 240 13.14 -9.57 8.95
CA THR A 240 12.93 -8.16 9.30
C THR A 240 11.66 -7.67 8.65
N VAL A 241 10.69 -7.25 9.43
CA VAL A 241 9.41 -6.71 8.97
C VAL A 241 9.44 -5.20 9.10
N LEU A 242 9.26 -4.49 7.98
CA LEU A 242 9.08 -3.04 7.97
C LEU A 242 7.58 -2.76 7.93
N LEU A 243 7.10 -2.02 8.91
CA LEU A 243 5.71 -1.61 9.00
C LEU A 243 5.46 -0.29 8.25
N ASN A 244 4.22 -0.03 7.89
CA ASN A 244 3.79 1.22 7.23
C ASN A 244 3.82 2.45 8.16
N THR A 245 4.42 2.34 9.34
CA THR A 245 4.63 3.44 10.28
C THR A 245 6.05 3.98 10.14
N GLN A 246 6.25 5.29 10.34
CA GLN A 246 7.53 5.97 10.09
C GLN A 246 8.74 5.41 10.86
N ASN A 247 8.52 4.68 11.97
CA ASN A 247 9.58 4.11 12.81
C ASN A 247 9.40 2.62 13.11
N GLY A 248 8.48 1.94 12.44
CA GLY A 248 8.18 0.53 12.73
C GLY A 248 9.09 -0.43 11.98
N GLN A 249 10.18 -0.85 12.60
CA GLN A 249 10.99 -1.97 12.13
C GLN A 249 11.05 -3.02 13.23
N GLU A 250 10.54 -4.22 12.92
CA GLU A 250 10.64 -5.38 13.80
C GLU A 250 11.54 -6.44 13.19
N THR A 251 12.47 -6.93 13.96
CA THR A 251 13.38 -8.01 13.57
C THR A 251 13.13 -9.22 14.43
N VAL A 252 12.82 -10.34 13.81
CA VAL A 252 12.52 -11.61 14.47
C VAL A 252 13.35 -12.72 13.88
N THR A 253 13.96 -13.54 14.76
CA THR A 253 14.63 -14.77 14.35
C THR A 253 13.61 -15.90 14.29
N LEU A 254 13.52 -16.57 13.14
CA LEU A 254 12.46 -17.57 12.90
C LEU A 254 12.55 -18.80 13.81
N ASN A 255 13.74 -19.07 14.39
CA ASN A 255 13.92 -20.15 15.35
C ASN A 255 13.19 -19.91 16.67
N ASP A 256 12.99 -18.64 17.08
CA ASP A 256 12.28 -18.31 18.32
C ASP A 256 10.79 -18.61 18.25
N LEU A 257 10.24 -18.72 17.03
CA LEU A 257 8.82 -19.00 16.78
C LEU A 257 8.48 -20.50 16.76
N THR A 258 9.45 -21.35 16.45
CA THR A 258 9.27 -22.82 16.45
C THR A 258 9.17 -23.41 17.85
N GLN A 259 9.59 -22.69 18.91
CA GLN A 259 9.43 -23.12 20.30
C GLN A 259 7.99 -22.94 20.82
N CYS A 260 7.16 -22.13 20.17
CA CYS A 260 5.75 -21.97 20.57
C CYS A 260 4.79 -22.95 19.90
N SER A 261 5.22 -23.66 18.87
CA SER A 261 4.40 -24.65 18.15
C SER A 261 5.11 -26.01 18.18
N SER A 262 4.96 -26.71 19.28
CA SER A 262 5.42 -28.10 19.44
C SER A 262 4.63 -29.03 18.54
N ASN A 263 4.88 -29.04 17.23
CA ASN A 263 4.56 -30.14 16.30
C ASN A 263 4.82 -29.79 14.81
N VAL A 264 5.97 -29.20 14.50
CA VAL A 264 6.38 -29.12 13.09
C VAL A 264 7.67 -29.92 12.91
N HIS A 265 7.54 -31.15 12.39
CA HIS A 265 8.67 -31.94 11.95
C HIS A 265 9.39 -31.23 10.79
N MET A 266 10.60 -30.75 11.06
CA MET A 266 11.53 -30.34 10.00
C MET A 266 11.99 -31.59 9.26
N VAL A 267 11.45 -31.81 8.08
CA VAL A 267 11.98 -32.81 7.17
C VAL A 267 13.14 -32.21 6.40
N HIS A 268 14.36 -32.55 6.77
CA HIS A 268 15.54 -32.31 5.96
C HIS A 268 15.46 -33.15 4.69
N HIS A 269 14.99 -32.55 3.60
CA HIS A 269 15.12 -33.18 2.28
C HIS A 269 16.47 -32.84 1.65
N ARG A 270 17.39 -33.82 1.73
CA ARG A 270 18.48 -33.95 0.75
C ARG A 270 17.83 -34.37 -0.57
N GLY A 271 18.02 -33.55 -1.61
CA GLY A 271 17.86 -33.95 -3.01
C GLY A 271 16.47 -33.77 -3.61
N LEU A 272 16.17 -32.56 -4.07
CA LEU A 272 15.28 -32.33 -5.20
C LEU A 272 16.04 -31.48 -6.22
N GLU A 273 16.91 -32.15 -6.98
CA GLU A 273 17.38 -31.60 -8.25
C GLU A 273 16.25 -31.77 -9.29
N PRO A 274 15.85 -30.71 -10.00
CA PRO A 274 14.94 -30.87 -11.13
C PRO A 274 15.69 -31.60 -12.26
N ARG A 275 15.18 -32.75 -12.64
CA ARG A 275 15.63 -33.43 -13.88
C ARG A 275 15.25 -32.55 -15.06
N THR A 276 16.27 -32.15 -15.80
CA THR A 276 16.17 -31.61 -17.15
C THR A 276 15.57 -32.64 -18.08
N HIS A 277 14.48 -32.27 -18.74
CA HIS A 277 14.10 -32.75 -20.06
C HIS A 277 13.95 -31.56 -20.97
#